data_4f28473d6f83136c855e54b2d7e47ba0
#
_entry.id   4f28473d6f83136c855e54b2d7e47ba0
#
_cell.length_a   1.000
_cell.length_b   1.000
_cell.length_c   1.000
_cell.angle_alpha   90.00
_cell.angle_beta   90.00
_cell.angle_gamma   90.00
#
_symmetry.space_group_name_H-M   'P 1'
#
loop_
_entity.id
_entity.type
_entity.pdbx_description
1 polymer ?
#
loop_
_entity_poly.entity_id
_entity_poly.type
_entity_poly.pdbx_seq_one_letter_code
_entity_poly.pdbx_strand_id
1 'polypeptide(L)'
;AEKPAAPAEAPAQESAPAPVQQAAPAQQAAPAPQAAPAPQAAPAAPAAEAASASDNDGVTYVTPLVRRLAQQQGVDLSSIKGSGVGGRIRKEDVLKAAEAASAQPAAASAEAPASPAQVEVSELRGTRAPMSRLRKVLAKRAVESMQQTAQLTTVVEVDVTKLSAFRDKVKVDFNEKTGAKLSFLPFFALAAAEALQTFPIVNSTVDGEEIVSPATENISIAVDTERGLLTPVLRDAGSKNLAQIAQDIADLAARTRDNKLKPDELAGGTFT
;
A
#
# COMPACT_ATOMS: atom_id res chain seq x y z
N ALA A 1 16.93 -34.20 79.29
CA ALA A 1 16.76 -32.83 79.69
C ALA A 1 17.95 -32.02 79.21
N GLU A 2 17.86 -31.41 78.08
CA GLU A 2 18.85 -30.46 77.57
C GLU A 2 18.16 -29.26 77.02
N LYS A 3 18.60 -28.11 77.49
CA LYS A 3 18.05 -26.80 77.39
C LYS A 3 18.32 -26.20 75.97
N PRO A 4 17.39 -25.54 75.31
CA PRO A 4 17.70 -24.94 74.01
C PRO A 4 18.53 -23.68 74.16
N ALA A 5 19.53 -23.50 73.28
CA ALA A 5 20.39 -22.32 73.15
C ALA A 5 19.66 -21.19 72.40
N ALA A 6 19.96 -19.96 72.82
CA ALA A 6 19.39 -18.69 72.31
C ALA A 6 19.82 -18.42 70.84
N PRO A 7 19.05 -17.64 70.08
CA PRO A 7 19.36 -17.25 68.72
C PRO A 7 20.45 -16.18 68.65
N ALA A 8 21.38 -16.33 67.72
CA ALA A 8 22.42 -15.35 67.43
C ALA A 8 21.88 -14.12 66.72
N GLU A 9 22.43 -12.96 67.08
CA GLU A 9 22.12 -11.62 66.54
C GLU A 9 22.33 -11.56 65.01
N ALA A 10 21.39 -10.92 64.34
CA ALA A 10 21.46 -10.54 62.92
C ALA A 10 22.46 -9.38 62.73
N PRO A 11 23.29 -9.41 61.66
CA PRO A 11 24.14 -8.26 61.35
C PRO A 11 23.32 -7.07 60.80
N ALA A 12 23.77 -5.87 61.18
CA ALA A 12 23.18 -4.58 60.84
C ALA A 12 23.05 -4.38 59.30
N GLN A 13 21.88 -3.93 58.84
CA GLN A 13 21.65 -3.46 57.49
C GLN A 13 22.45 -2.18 57.24
N GLU A 14 23.39 -2.26 56.33
CA GLU A 14 24.08 -1.12 55.72
C GLU A 14 23.11 -0.39 54.80
N SER A 15 22.89 0.89 55.05
CA SER A 15 21.96 1.74 54.30
C SER A 15 22.47 1.93 52.87
N ALA A 16 21.68 1.51 51.88
CA ALA A 16 21.92 1.81 50.49
C ALA A 16 21.76 3.32 50.23
N PRO A 17 22.64 3.92 49.40
CA PRO A 17 22.49 5.33 49.02
C PRO A 17 21.26 5.55 48.09
N ALA A 18 20.57 6.66 48.30
CA ALA A 18 19.39 7.07 47.50
C ALA A 18 19.71 7.19 46.02
N PRO A 19 18.78 6.85 45.13
CA PRO A 19 19.00 7.00 43.69
C PRO A 19 19.04 8.50 43.33
N VAL A 20 20.14 8.88 42.65
CA VAL A 20 20.31 10.20 42.06
C VAL A 20 19.27 10.34 40.94
N GLN A 21 18.35 11.27 41.04
CA GLN A 21 17.46 11.66 39.96
C GLN A 21 18.31 12.20 38.81
N GLN A 22 18.43 11.42 37.73
CA GLN A 22 18.89 11.94 36.46
C GLN A 22 17.86 12.88 35.89
N ALA A 23 18.25 14.15 35.74
CA ALA A 23 17.46 15.17 35.05
C ALA A 23 17.14 14.71 33.61
N ALA A 24 15.88 14.80 33.23
CA ALA A 24 15.41 14.54 31.89
C ALA A 24 16.13 15.46 30.88
N PRO A 25 16.54 14.97 29.71
CA PRO A 25 17.05 15.81 28.65
C PRO A 25 15.94 16.77 28.17
N ALA A 26 16.26 18.06 28.10
CA ALA A 26 15.38 19.08 27.56
C ALA A 26 14.94 18.68 26.14
N GLN A 27 13.63 18.63 25.92
CA GLN A 27 13.05 18.49 24.59
C GLN A 27 13.50 19.69 23.74
N GLN A 28 14.30 19.44 22.73
CA GLN A 28 14.55 20.40 21.66
C GLN A 28 13.22 20.62 20.92
N ALA A 29 12.78 21.87 20.92
CA ALA A 29 11.63 22.31 20.17
C ALA A 29 11.84 22.03 18.69
N ALA A 30 10.87 21.40 18.05
CA ALA A 30 10.81 21.20 16.61
C ALA A 30 10.81 22.59 15.90
N PRO A 31 11.53 22.73 14.77
CA PRO A 31 11.46 23.95 13.96
C PRO A 31 10.05 24.10 13.38
N ALA A 32 9.51 25.32 13.47
CA ALA A 32 8.24 25.71 12.85
C ALA A 32 8.29 25.48 11.33
N PRO A 33 7.15 25.11 10.69
CA PRO A 33 7.10 24.94 9.26
C PRO A 33 7.37 26.29 8.56
N GLN A 34 8.36 26.36 7.70
CA GLN A 34 8.59 27.50 6.81
C GLN A 34 7.41 27.64 5.85
N ALA A 35 6.82 28.81 5.83
CA ALA A 35 5.78 29.19 4.88
C ALA A 35 6.30 29.07 3.44
N ALA A 36 5.52 28.44 2.58
CA ALA A 36 5.76 28.36 1.15
C ALA A 36 5.77 29.76 0.52
N PRO A 37 6.64 30.06 -0.45
CA PRO A 37 6.65 31.35 -1.15
C PRO A 37 5.39 31.51 -1.99
N ALA A 38 4.76 32.68 -1.89
CA ALA A 38 3.64 33.11 -2.73
C ALA A 38 4.05 33.14 -4.22
N PRO A 39 3.13 32.86 -5.16
CA PRO A 39 3.41 32.92 -6.58
C PRO A 39 3.69 34.37 -6.99
N GLN A 40 4.81 34.61 -7.60
CA GLN A 40 5.16 35.90 -8.22
C GLN A 40 4.22 36.16 -9.41
N ALA A 41 3.59 37.31 -9.39
CA ALA A 41 2.82 37.84 -10.51
C ALA A 41 3.71 38.02 -11.74
N ALA A 42 3.24 37.58 -12.89
CA ALA A 42 3.84 37.84 -14.19
C ALA A 42 3.77 39.34 -14.55
N PRO A 43 4.77 39.89 -15.25
CA PRO A 43 4.76 41.28 -15.65
C PRO A 43 3.72 41.58 -16.71
N ALA A 44 2.99 42.67 -16.54
CA ALA A 44 2.04 43.22 -17.50
C ALA A 44 2.77 43.64 -18.77
N ALA A 45 2.26 43.26 -19.93
CA ALA A 45 2.65 43.79 -21.22
C ALA A 45 1.99 45.16 -21.45
N PRO A 46 2.66 46.07 -22.16
CA PRO A 46 2.16 47.43 -22.33
C PRO A 46 1.01 47.51 -23.33
N ALA A 47 0.05 48.37 -23.00
CA ALA A 47 -1.02 48.77 -23.85
C ALA A 47 -0.50 49.51 -25.10
N ALA A 48 -0.95 49.09 -26.25
CA ALA A 48 -0.84 49.90 -27.48
C ALA A 48 -2.25 50.27 -27.95
N GLU A 49 -2.32 51.54 -28.27
CA GLU A 49 -3.51 52.36 -28.53
C GLU A 49 -4.42 51.92 -29.69
N ALA A 50 -5.61 52.37 -29.55
CA ALA A 50 -6.69 52.29 -30.50
C ALA A 50 -6.38 52.98 -31.84
N ALA A 51 -6.75 52.38 -32.92
CA ALA A 51 -7.10 53.07 -34.18
C ALA A 51 -8.33 52.44 -34.82
N SER A 52 -9.39 53.19 -34.70
CA SER A 52 -10.42 53.48 -35.72
C SER A 52 -11.06 52.36 -36.55
N ALA A 53 -12.34 52.32 -36.33
CA ALA A 53 -13.43 51.88 -37.20
C ALA A 53 -13.16 51.94 -38.71
N SER A 54 -13.51 50.86 -39.37
CA SER A 54 -14.20 50.89 -40.67
C SER A 54 -15.13 49.68 -40.75
N ASP A 55 -16.39 49.96 -40.76
CA ASP A 55 -17.41 49.12 -41.34
C ASP A 55 -16.93 48.60 -42.69
N ASN A 56 -16.78 47.32 -42.81
CA ASN A 56 -16.84 46.64 -44.08
C ASN A 56 -17.54 45.30 -43.84
N ASP A 57 -18.77 45.32 -44.29
CA ASP A 57 -19.58 44.18 -44.62
C ASP A 57 -18.76 43.27 -45.55
N GLY A 58 -17.89 42.46 -44.92
CA GLY A 58 -16.90 41.63 -45.61
C GLY A 58 -17.57 40.41 -46.20
N VAL A 59 -18.22 40.60 -47.33
CA VAL A 59 -18.53 39.48 -48.23
C VAL A 59 -17.18 38.90 -48.66
N THR A 60 -16.71 37.90 -47.90
CA THR A 60 -15.54 37.11 -48.23
C THR A 60 -15.78 36.54 -49.61
N TYR A 61 -15.08 37.08 -50.61
CA TYR A 61 -15.22 36.63 -52.00
C TYR A 61 -14.77 35.20 -52.14
N VAL A 62 -15.76 34.31 -52.24
CA VAL A 62 -15.56 32.86 -52.36
C VAL A 62 -15.91 32.46 -53.79
N THR A 63 -14.97 31.74 -54.45
CA THR A 63 -15.23 31.26 -55.81
C THR A 63 -16.41 30.24 -55.84
N PRO A 64 -17.18 30.16 -56.89
CA PRO A 64 -18.32 29.21 -56.99
C PRO A 64 -17.93 27.74 -56.68
N LEU A 65 -16.68 27.37 -57.04
CA LEU A 65 -16.14 26.02 -56.76
C LEU A 65 -15.96 25.76 -55.27
N VAL A 66 -15.43 26.74 -54.53
CA VAL A 66 -15.22 26.65 -53.08
C VAL A 66 -16.55 26.63 -52.34
N ARG A 67 -17.53 27.40 -52.79
CA ARG A 67 -18.87 27.40 -52.21
C ARG A 67 -19.58 26.05 -52.41
N ARG A 68 -19.46 25.44 -53.58
CA ARG A 68 -20.00 24.10 -53.85
C ARG A 68 -19.31 23.04 -53.00
N LEU A 69 -18.00 23.12 -52.84
CA LEU A 69 -17.24 22.18 -52.00
C LEU A 69 -17.64 22.30 -50.53
N ALA A 70 -17.78 23.52 -50.02
CA ALA A 70 -18.24 23.73 -48.62
C ALA A 70 -19.63 23.15 -48.36
N GLN A 71 -20.56 23.34 -49.34
CA GLN A 71 -21.88 22.72 -49.26
C GLN A 71 -21.81 21.16 -49.27
N GLN A 72 -20.97 20.61 -50.12
CA GLN A 72 -20.77 19.14 -50.19
C GLN A 72 -20.18 18.56 -48.92
N GLN A 73 -19.34 19.32 -48.25
CA GLN A 73 -18.66 18.88 -47.01
C GLN A 73 -19.37 19.33 -45.72
N GLY A 74 -20.50 20.05 -45.84
CA GLY A 74 -21.31 20.53 -44.70
C GLY A 74 -20.57 21.56 -43.84
N VAL A 75 -19.60 22.30 -44.40
CA VAL A 75 -18.78 23.27 -43.65
C VAL A 75 -19.27 24.67 -43.85
N ASP A 76 -19.47 25.42 -42.76
CA ASP A 76 -19.87 26.81 -42.80
C ASP A 76 -18.69 27.73 -43.17
N LEU A 77 -18.82 28.44 -44.30
CA LEU A 77 -17.78 29.33 -44.79
C LEU A 77 -17.52 30.55 -43.91
N SER A 78 -18.47 30.93 -43.06
CA SER A 78 -18.31 32.04 -42.12
C SER A 78 -17.35 31.71 -40.99
N SER A 79 -17.18 30.43 -40.69
CA SER A 79 -16.26 29.91 -39.63
C SER A 79 -14.82 29.70 -40.10
N ILE A 80 -14.55 29.85 -41.43
CA ILE A 80 -13.24 29.56 -42.01
C ILE A 80 -12.45 30.84 -42.24
N LYS A 81 -11.24 30.90 -41.68
CA LYS A 81 -10.28 31.96 -41.97
C LYS A 81 -9.54 31.63 -43.27
N GLY A 82 -9.79 32.39 -44.36
CA GLY A 82 -9.16 32.14 -45.67
C GLY A 82 -7.65 32.41 -45.63
N SER A 83 -6.87 31.50 -46.18
CA SER A 83 -5.39 31.59 -46.28
C SER A 83 -4.91 32.27 -47.58
N GLY A 84 -5.80 32.63 -48.48
CA GLY A 84 -5.43 33.27 -49.75
C GLY A 84 -5.15 34.76 -49.66
N VAL A 85 -4.51 35.31 -50.73
CA VAL A 85 -4.20 36.75 -50.83
C VAL A 85 -5.51 37.56 -50.67
N GLY A 86 -5.49 38.51 -49.70
CA GLY A 86 -6.65 39.34 -49.37
C GLY A 86 -7.75 38.58 -48.56
N GLY A 87 -7.39 37.53 -47.85
CA GLY A 87 -8.34 36.76 -46.96
C GLY A 87 -9.27 35.79 -47.73
N ARG A 88 -8.96 35.47 -48.98
CA ARG A 88 -9.78 34.52 -49.78
C ARG A 88 -9.72 33.10 -49.21
N ILE A 89 -10.88 32.45 -49.11
CA ILE A 89 -10.97 31.04 -48.76
C ILE A 89 -10.62 30.21 -49.97
N ARG A 90 -9.59 29.36 -49.79
CA ARG A 90 -9.13 28.37 -50.79
C ARG A 90 -9.82 27.02 -50.59
N LYS A 91 -9.75 26.16 -51.63
CA LYS A 91 -10.22 24.78 -51.55
C LYS A 91 -9.61 24.02 -50.39
N GLU A 92 -8.29 24.25 -50.12
CA GLU A 92 -7.55 23.62 -49.06
C GLU A 92 -8.05 24.01 -47.66
N ASP A 93 -8.50 25.25 -47.49
CA ASP A 93 -9.06 25.72 -46.23
C ASP A 93 -10.36 25.03 -45.87
N VAL A 94 -11.21 24.78 -46.89
CA VAL A 94 -12.47 24.03 -46.71
C VAL A 94 -12.23 22.56 -46.41
N LEU A 95 -11.28 21.92 -47.09
CA LEU A 95 -10.94 20.52 -46.83
C LEU A 95 -10.35 20.37 -45.42
N LYS A 96 -9.45 21.25 -44.99
CA LYS A 96 -8.86 21.24 -43.64
C LYS A 96 -9.94 21.49 -42.57
N ALA A 97 -10.91 22.36 -42.83
CA ALA A 97 -12.03 22.59 -41.91
C ALA A 97 -12.97 21.37 -41.83
N ALA A 98 -13.21 20.66 -42.95
CA ALA A 98 -13.97 19.43 -43.00
C ALA A 98 -13.26 18.30 -42.22
N GLU A 99 -11.95 18.18 -42.39
CA GLU A 99 -11.13 17.22 -41.68
C GLU A 99 -11.10 17.50 -40.17
N ALA A 100 -10.99 18.78 -39.77
CA ALA A 100 -11.06 19.20 -38.38
C ALA A 100 -12.46 18.96 -37.76
N ALA A 101 -13.53 19.14 -38.53
CA ALA A 101 -14.88 18.86 -38.08
C ALA A 101 -15.14 17.33 -37.94
N SER A 102 -14.54 16.53 -38.82
CA SER A 102 -14.63 15.06 -38.72
C SER A 102 -13.70 14.48 -37.66
N ALA A 103 -12.61 15.17 -37.32
CA ALA A 103 -11.66 14.80 -36.25
C ALA A 103 -12.09 15.30 -34.86
N GLN A 104 -13.13 16.12 -34.78
CA GLN A 104 -13.70 16.53 -33.50
C GLN A 104 -14.42 15.31 -32.90
N PRO A 105 -13.96 14.72 -31.81
CA PRO A 105 -14.69 13.67 -31.12
C PRO A 105 -16.08 14.26 -30.85
N ALA A 106 -17.13 13.52 -31.19
CA ALA A 106 -18.50 13.89 -30.83
C ALA A 106 -18.46 14.36 -29.39
N ALA A 107 -18.90 15.63 -29.16
CA ALA A 107 -18.87 16.22 -27.83
C ALA A 107 -19.38 15.17 -26.86
N ALA A 108 -18.49 14.67 -25.99
CA ALA A 108 -18.89 13.77 -24.94
C ALA A 108 -20.03 14.47 -24.24
N SER A 109 -21.21 13.89 -24.36
CA SER A 109 -22.39 14.32 -23.62
C SER A 109 -21.90 14.52 -22.22
N ALA A 110 -21.92 15.75 -21.71
CA ALA A 110 -21.48 16.03 -20.34
C ALA A 110 -22.27 15.07 -19.46
N GLU A 111 -21.58 14.06 -18.97
CA GLU A 111 -22.13 13.09 -18.04
C GLU A 111 -22.65 13.93 -16.88
N ALA A 112 -23.96 13.94 -16.70
CA ALA A 112 -24.56 14.65 -15.58
C ALA A 112 -23.81 14.22 -14.32
N PRO A 113 -23.48 15.15 -13.40
CA PRO A 113 -22.72 14.78 -12.19
C PRO A 113 -23.39 13.57 -11.57
N ALA A 114 -22.62 12.46 -11.47
CA ALA A 114 -23.13 11.22 -10.92
C ALA A 114 -23.79 11.54 -9.58
N SER A 115 -25.04 11.21 -9.44
CA SER A 115 -25.75 11.37 -8.15
C SER A 115 -24.88 10.73 -7.09
N PRO A 116 -24.65 11.34 -5.91
CA PRO A 116 -23.85 10.77 -4.86
C PRO A 116 -24.35 9.34 -4.59
N ALA A 117 -23.43 8.39 -4.66
CA ALA A 117 -23.77 6.98 -4.43
C ALA A 117 -24.51 6.86 -3.10
N GLN A 118 -25.72 6.34 -3.13
CA GLN A 118 -26.50 6.12 -1.91
C GLN A 118 -25.72 5.13 -1.05
N VAL A 119 -25.47 5.51 0.19
CA VAL A 119 -24.83 4.63 1.16
C VAL A 119 -25.80 3.52 1.51
N GLU A 120 -25.47 2.28 1.14
CA GLU A 120 -26.23 1.12 1.58
C GLU A 120 -26.05 0.93 3.07
N VAL A 121 -27.13 1.07 3.82
CA VAL A 121 -27.13 0.85 5.27
C VAL A 121 -27.22 -0.64 5.52
N SER A 122 -26.18 -1.22 6.16
CA SER A 122 -26.13 -2.63 6.50
C SER A 122 -27.29 -3.03 7.42
N GLU A 123 -27.94 -4.16 7.11
CA GLU A 123 -28.99 -4.76 7.92
C GLU A 123 -28.51 -5.22 9.31
N LEU A 124 -27.19 -5.36 9.48
CA LEU A 124 -26.60 -5.72 10.77
C LEU A 124 -26.62 -4.57 11.79
N ARG A 125 -26.95 -3.36 11.34
CA ARG A 125 -27.03 -2.20 12.24
C ARG A 125 -28.11 -2.42 13.31
N GLY A 126 -27.71 -2.28 14.57
CA GLY A 126 -28.63 -2.45 15.72
C GLY A 126 -28.89 -3.91 16.11
N THR A 127 -28.31 -4.88 15.41
CA THR A 127 -28.47 -6.30 15.75
C THR A 127 -27.41 -6.77 16.76
N ARG A 128 -27.69 -7.88 17.42
CA ARG A 128 -26.76 -8.61 18.29
C ARG A 128 -26.66 -10.05 17.79
N ALA A 129 -25.46 -10.50 17.49
CA ALA A 129 -25.21 -11.87 17.09
C ALA A 129 -24.16 -12.53 18.02
N PRO A 130 -24.29 -13.84 18.32
CA PRO A 130 -23.27 -14.54 19.10
C PRO A 130 -21.97 -14.67 18.31
N MET A 131 -20.84 -14.52 18.99
CA MET A 131 -19.53 -14.75 18.38
C MET A 131 -19.36 -16.22 18.02
N SER A 132 -18.73 -16.48 16.87
CA SER A 132 -18.31 -17.83 16.48
C SER A 132 -17.30 -18.41 17.48
N ARG A 133 -17.19 -19.75 17.53
CA ARG A 133 -16.22 -20.42 18.42
C ARG A 133 -14.78 -19.95 18.16
N LEU A 134 -14.39 -19.86 16.90
CA LEU A 134 -13.06 -19.36 16.51
C LEU A 134 -12.80 -17.93 17.02
N ARG A 135 -13.78 -17.05 16.85
CA ARG A 135 -13.65 -15.65 17.29
C ARG A 135 -13.56 -15.52 18.81
N LYS A 136 -14.27 -16.37 19.57
CA LYS A 136 -14.13 -16.42 21.03
C LYS A 136 -12.72 -16.82 21.47
N VAL A 137 -12.15 -17.85 20.84
CA VAL A 137 -10.78 -18.30 21.14
C VAL A 137 -9.76 -17.23 20.79
N LEU A 138 -9.91 -16.62 19.60
CA LEU A 138 -9.02 -15.54 19.14
C LEU A 138 -9.05 -14.34 20.11
N ALA A 139 -10.25 -13.89 20.50
CA ALA A 139 -10.40 -12.78 21.43
C ALA A 139 -9.72 -13.05 22.78
N LYS A 140 -9.93 -14.28 23.33
CA LYS A 140 -9.28 -14.68 24.58
C LYS A 140 -7.76 -14.66 24.46
N ARG A 141 -7.18 -15.30 23.43
CA ARG A 141 -5.73 -15.33 23.22
C ARG A 141 -5.13 -13.94 22.96
N ALA A 142 -5.84 -13.08 22.23
CA ALA A 142 -5.37 -11.72 21.99
C ALA A 142 -5.28 -10.91 23.29
N VAL A 143 -6.28 -11.01 24.16
CA VAL A 143 -6.28 -10.35 25.48
C VAL A 143 -5.16 -10.89 26.35
N GLU A 144 -5.00 -12.22 26.43
CA GLU A 144 -3.91 -12.87 27.18
C GLU A 144 -2.54 -12.40 26.69
N SER A 145 -2.32 -12.37 25.38
CA SER A 145 -1.08 -11.89 24.78
C SER A 145 -0.79 -10.44 25.15
N MET A 146 -1.76 -9.55 25.03
CA MET A 146 -1.59 -8.13 25.38
C MET A 146 -1.31 -7.90 26.85
N GLN A 147 -1.80 -8.78 27.75
CA GLN A 147 -1.54 -8.69 29.17
C GLN A 147 -0.21 -9.28 29.60
N GLN A 148 0.31 -10.26 28.85
CA GLN A 148 1.54 -10.98 29.18
C GLN A 148 2.78 -10.43 28.47
N THR A 149 2.62 -9.57 27.43
CA THR A 149 3.73 -9.05 26.64
C THR A 149 3.74 -7.51 26.60
N ALA A 150 4.94 -6.93 26.61
CA ALA A 150 5.15 -5.52 26.29
C ALA A 150 5.36 -5.39 24.77
N GLN A 151 4.38 -4.81 24.08
CA GLN A 151 4.43 -4.67 22.63
C GLN A 151 5.16 -3.38 22.22
N LEU A 152 6.06 -3.51 21.25
CA LEU A 152 6.75 -2.39 20.61
C LEU A 152 6.64 -2.54 19.09
N THR A 153 6.29 -1.48 18.40
CA THR A 153 6.25 -1.47 16.93
C THR A 153 7.38 -0.61 16.39
N THR A 154 8.17 -1.18 15.47
CA THR A 154 9.19 -0.46 14.71
C THR A 154 8.84 -0.53 13.22
N VAL A 155 8.98 0.59 12.51
CA VAL A 155 8.77 0.66 11.07
C VAL A 155 10.09 0.97 10.39
N VAL A 156 10.46 0.11 9.42
CA VAL A 156 11.69 0.27 8.63
C VAL A 156 11.33 0.18 7.15
N GLU A 157 11.75 1.16 6.36
CA GLU A 157 11.60 1.14 4.90
C GLU A 157 12.77 0.41 4.26
N VAL A 158 12.46 -0.51 3.34
CA VAL A 158 13.46 -1.32 2.64
C VAL A 158 13.24 -1.24 1.14
N ASP A 159 14.28 -0.89 0.39
CA ASP A 159 14.26 -0.92 -1.07
C ASP A 159 14.40 -2.35 -1.61
N VAL A 160 13.34 -2.85 -2.22
CA VAL A 160 13.28 -4.19 -2.82
C VAL A 160 13.35 -4.17 -4.36
N THR A 161 13.76 -3.06 -4.98
CA THR A 161 13.82 -2.90 -6.44
C THR A 161 14.68 -3.98 -7.09
N LYS A 162 15.87 -4.25 -6.54
CA LYS A 162 16.77 -5.30 -7.06
C LYS A 162 16.17 -6.69 -6.92
N LEU A 163 15.50 -6.97 -5.81
CA LEU A 163 14.80 -8.24 -5.57
C LEU A 163 13.64 -8.42 -6.56
N SER A 164 12.89 -7.36 -6.83
CA SER A 164 11.80 -7.36 -7.81
C SER A 164 12.31 -7.70 -9.22
N ALA A 165 13.36 -7.02 -9.67
CA ALA A 165 13.98 -7.28 -10.97
C ALA A 165 14.52 -8.72 -11.08
N PHE A 166 15.18 -9.23 -10.03
CA PHE A 166 15.64 -10.61 -9.97
C PHE A 166 14.47 -11.61 -10.05
N ARG A 167 13.44 -11.42 -9.23
CA ARG A 167 12.24 -12.26 -9.24
C ARG A 167 11.60 -12.29 -10.64
N ASP A 168 11.44 -11.13 -11.28
CA ASP A 168 10.82 -11.04 -12.61
C ASP A 168 11.62 -11.77 -13.68
N LYS A 169 12.94 -11.78 -13.56
CA LYS A 169 13.84 -12.54 -14.45
C LYS A 169 13.70 -14.05 -14.29
N VAL A 170 13.49 -14.56 -13.07
CA VAL A 170 13.57 -16.00 -12.78
C VAL A 170 12.21 -16.68 -12.54
N LYS A 171 11.11 -15.94 -12.39
CA LYS A 171 9.81 -16.48 -11.98
C LYS A 171 9.22 -17.54 -12.93
N VAL A 172 9.52 -17.46 -14.23
CA VAL A 172 9.01 -18.41 -15.24
C VAL A 172 9.75 -19.74 -15.09
N ASP A 173 11.07 -19.71 -15.15
CA ASP A 173 11.93 -20.90 -14.99
C ASP A 173 11.73 -21.56 -13.63
N PHE A 174 11.52 -20.74 -12.60
CA PHE A 174 11.24 -21.23 -11.25
C PHE A 174 9.92 -22.01 -11.21
N ASN A 175 8.86 -21.48 -11.81
CA ASN A 175 7.57 -22.16 -11.87
C ASN A 175 7.64 -23.46 -12.67
N GLU A 176 8.34 -23.47 -13.81
CA GLU A 176 8.53 -24.66 -14.61
C GLU A 176 9.27 -25.77 -13.86
N LYS A 177 10.27 -25.41 -13.05
CA LYS A 177 11.09 -26.37 -12.30
C LYS A 177 10.46 -26.84 -11.00
N THR A 178 9.68 -26.01 -10.34
CA THR A 178 9.18 -26.27 -8.98
C THR A 178 7.68 -26.51 -8.91
N GLY A 179 6.92 -26.11 -9.94
CA GLY A 179 5.46 -26.09 -9.93
C GLY A 179 4.85 -25.02 -9.05
N ALA A 180 5.67 -24.21 -8.37
CA ALA A 180 5.22 -23.18 -7.44
C ALA A 180 5.39 -21.78 -8.02
N LYS A 181 4.44 -20.88 -7.76
CA LYS A 181 4.52 -19.47 -8.16
C LYS A 181 5.50 -18.74 -7.23
N LEU A 182 6.53 -18.13 -7.80
CA LEU A 182 7.49 -17.32 -7.04
C LEU A 182 6.90 -15.94 -6.71
N SER A 183 6.34 -15.77 -5.51
CA SER A 183 5.93 -14.49 -4.94
C SER A 183 7.07 -13.85 -4.14
N PHE A 184 6.85 -12.68 -3.53
CA PHE A 184 7.84 -12.05 -2.65
C PHE A 184 7.94 -12.74 -1.28
N LEU A 185 6.85 -13.33 -0.80
CA LEU A 185 6.78 -13.91 0.53
C LEU A 185 7.86 -14.98 0.81
N PRO A 186 8.16 -15.92 -0.11
CA PRO A 186 9.25 -16.88 0.11
C PRO A 186 10.61 -16.24 0.35
N PHE A 187 10.93 -15.12 -0.31
CA PHE A 187 12.19 -14.40 -0.08
C PHE A 187 12.23 -13.77 1.31
N PHE A 188 11.12 -13.19 1.75
CA PHE A 188 11.04 -12.59 3.09
C PHE A 188 11.05 -13.66 4.18
N ALA A 189 10.39 -14.81 3.95
CA ALA A 189 10.43 -15.93 4.88
C ALA A 189 11.84 -16.51 5.01
N LEU A 190 12.58 -16.64 3.90
CA LEU A 190 13.97 -17.10 3.91
C LEU A 190 14.85 -16.10 4.68
N ALA A 191 14.77 -14.82 4.37
CA ALA A 191 15.54 -13.78 5.06
C ALA A 191 15.22 -13.71 6.56
N ALA A 192 13.94 -13.88 6.93
CA ALA A 192 13.54 -13.95 8.32
C ALA A 192 14.13 -15.18 9.01
N ALA A 193 14.08 -16.36 8.38
CA ALA A 193 14.66 -17.58 8.94
C ALA A 193 16.16 -17.43 9.18
N GLU A 194 16.92 -16.91 8.22
CA GLU A 194 18.36 -16.63 8.37
C GLU A 194 18.65 -15.62 9.49
N ALA A 195 17.83 -14.57 9.60
CA ALA A 195 17.96 -13.58 10.67
C ALA A 195 17.67 -14.19 12.05
N LEU A 196 16.65 -15.05 12.18
CA LEU A 196 16.30 -15.72 13.43
C LEU A 196 17.38 -16.71 13.89
N GLN A 197 18.07 -17.38 12.95
CA GLN A 197 19.24 -18.21 13.26
C GLN A 197 20.41 -17.36 13.80
N THR A 198 20.61 -16.19 13.22
CA THR A 198 21.69 -15.27 13.64
C THR A 198 21.38 -14.59 14.97
N PHE A 199 20.11 -14.29 15.22
CA PHE A 199 19.63 -13.58 16.41
C PHE A 199 18.56 -14.40 17.15
N PRO A 200 18.93 -15.52 17.80
CA PRO A 200 17.97 -16.44 18.42
C PRO A 200 17.12 -15.80 19.51
N ILE A 201 17.55 -14.70 20.11
CA ILE A 201 16.76 -13.96 21.09
C ILE A 201 15.43 -13.44 20.51
N VAL A 202 15.39 -13.12 19.22
CA VAL A 202 14.17 -12.67 18.53
C VAL A 202 13.18 -13.82 18.32
N ASN A 203 13.69 -15.07 18.24
CA ASN A 203 12.89 -16.29 18.13
C ASN A 203 12.50 -16.89 19.50
N SER A 204 12.97 -16.28 20.60
CA SER A 204 12.75 -16.80 21.95
C SER A 204 11.41 -16.37 22.52
N THR A 205 10.94 -17.14 23.49
CA THR A 205 9.75 -16.82 24.28
C THR A 205 10.09 -16.86 25.78
N VAL A 206 9.21 -16.25 26.58
CA VAL A 206 9.31 -16.29 28.05
C VAL A 206 8.34 -17.35 28.57
N ASP A 207 8.84 -18.25 29.42
CA ASP A 207 8.05 -19.22 30.15
C ASP A 207 8.35 -19.09 31.65
N GLY A 208 7.43 -18.49 32.39
CA GLY A 208 7.63 -18.12 33.78
C GLY A 208 8.78 -17.09 33.91
N GLU A 209 9.91 -17.49 34.51
CA GLU A 209 11.13 -16.69 34.68
C GLU A 209 12.25 -17.11 33.74
N GLU A 210 11.98 -18.02 32.79
CA GLU A 210 12.98 -18.56 31.87
C GLU A 210 12.78 -18.00 30.44
N ILE A 211 13.90 -17.81 29.73
CA ILE A 211 13.93 -17.52 28.30
C ILE A 211 14.17 -18.82 27.55
N VAL A 212 13.18 -19.24 26.77
CA VAL A 212 13.23 -20.45 25.95
C VAL A 212 13.60 -20.08 24.53
N SER A 213 14.76 -20.51 24.06
CA SER A 213 15.22 -20.33 22.68
C SER A 213 14.99 -21.63 21.91
N PRO A 214 14.07 -21.65 20.93
CA PRO A 214 13.80 -22.83 20.11
C PRO A 214 15.02 -23.24 19.29
N ALA A 215 15.15 -24.54 19.01
CA ALA A 215 16.22 -25.07 18.16
C ALA A 215 15.93 -24.91 16.66
N THR A 216 14.73 -24.49 16.29
CA THR A 216 14.28 -24.35 14.90
C THR A 216 13.43 -23.09 14.72
N GLU A 217 13.41 -22.57 13.49
CA GLU A 217 12.65 -21.41 13.09
C GLU A 217 11.32 -21.86 12.47
N ASN A 218 10.27 -21.86 13.28
CA ASN A 218 8.91 -22.22 12.84
C ASN A 218 8.09 -20.96 12.58
N ILE A 219 7.95 -20.59 11.30
CA ILE A 219 7.32 -19.32 10.90
C ILE A 219 5.83 -19.53 10.68
N SER A 220 5.00 -18.87 11.49
CA SER A 220 3.55 -18.82 11.28
C SER A 220 3.23 -17.81 10.20
N ILE A 221 2.37 -18.20 9.24
CA ILE A 221 1.97 -17.35 8.13
C ILE A 221 0.47 -17.10 8.19
N ALA A 222 0.06 -15.84 8.27
CA ALA A 222 -1.34 -15.48 8.33
C ALA A 222 -2.03 -15.74 6.99
N VAL A 223 -3.08 -16.56 7.01
CA VAL A 223 -3.92 -16.88 5.84
C VAL A 223 -5.36 -16.47 6.16
N ASP A 224 -5.90 -15.56 5.37
CA ASP A 224 -7.29 -15.16 5.46
C ASP A 224 -8.20 -16.20 4.80
N THR A 225 -9.30 -16.53 5.48
CA THR A 225 -10.32 -17.48 5.03
C THR A 225 -11.71 -16.95 5.33
N GLU A 226 -12.72 -17.46 4.66
CA GLU A 226 -14.13 -17.10 4.92
C GLU A 226 -14.54 -17.31 6.40
N ARG A 227 -13.85 -18.19 7.13
CA ARG A 227 -14.12 -18.48 8.54
C ARG A 227 -13.31 -17.58 9.49
N GLY A 228 -12.36 -16.82 8.97
CA GLY A 228 -11.46 -15.95 9.71
C GLY A 228 -9.99 -16.26 9.46
N LEU A 229 -9.12 -15.54 10.14
CA LEU A 229 -7.68 -15.63 10.02
C LEU A 229 -7.17 -16.91 10.70
N LEU A 230 -6.39 -17.72 9.97
CA LEU A 230 -5.66 -18.86 10.48
C LEU A 230 -4.14 -18.65 10.23
N THR A 231 -3.33 -19.23 11.10
CA THR A 231 -1.86 -19.05 11.06
C THR A 231 -1.17 -20.43 10.97
N PRO A 232 -1.19 -21.09 9.80
CA PRO A 232 -0.43 -22.33 9.60
C PRO A 232 1.07 -22.08 9.77
N VAL A 233 1.80 -23.11 10.18
CA VAL A 233 3.20 -23.04 10.54
C VAL A 233 4.07 -23.68 9.47
N LEU A 234 4.94 -22.85 8.86
CA LEU A 234 6.07 -23.30 8.06
C LEU A 234 7.16 -23.77 9.02
N ARG A 235 7.29 -25.09 9.19
CA ARG A 235 8.22 -25.70 10.14
C ARG A 235 9.64 -25.70 9.61
N ASP A 236 10.59 -25.51 10.51
CA ASP A 236 12.02 -25.62 10.25
C ASP A 236 12.45 -24.84 9.00
N ALA A 237 12.05 -23.56 8.97
CA ALA A 237 12.26 -22.70 7.80
C ALA A 237 13.76 -22.46 7.54
N GLY A 238 14.59 -22.47 8.58
CA GLY A 238 16.03 -22.25 8.49
C GLY A 238 16.79 -23.37 7.77
N SER A 239 16.24 -24.59 7.70
CA SER A 239 16.85 -25.71 6.96
C SER A 239 16.44 -25.75 5.48
N LYS A 240 15.48 -24.91 5.05
CA LYS A 240 14.84 -24.98 3.73
C LYS A 240 15.41 -23.98 2.75
N ASN A 241 15.52 -24.39 1.50
CA ASN A 241 15.83 -23.48 0.40
C ASN A 241 14.58 -22.73 -0.09
N LEU A 242 14.80 -21.71 -0.92
CA LEU A 242 13.72 -20.86 -1.46
C LEU A 242 12.61 -21.64 -2.16
N ALA A 243 12.96 -22.72 -2.89
CA ALA A 243 11.99 -23.53 -3.61
C ALA A 243 11.08 -24.31 -2.66
N GLN A 244 11.67 -24.94 -1.65
CA GLN A 244 10.94 -25.65 -0.60
C GLN A 244 10.02 -24.71 0.19
N ILE A 245 10.52 -23.54 0.58
CA ILE A 245 9.72 -22.52 1.25
C ILE A 245 8.54 -22.09 0.37
N ALA A 246 8.75 -21.84 -0.93
CA ALA A 246 7.69 -21.43 -1.83
C ALA A 246 6.62 -22.52 -2.01
N GLN A 247 7.03 -23.79 -2.13
CA GLN A 247 6.13 -24.93 -2.25
C GLN A 247 5.31 -25.13 -0.96
N ASP A 248 5.98 -25.10 0.18
CA ASP A 248 5.33 -25.30 1.49
C ASP A 248 4.34 -24.18 1.79
N ILE A 249 4.68 -22.92 1.50
CA ILE A 249 3.76 -21.79 1.65
C ILE A 249 2.53 -21.96 0.76
N ALA A 250 2.73 -22.37 -0.50
CA ALA A 250 1.61 -22.59 -1.42
C ALA A 250 0.68 -23.72 -0.97
N ASP A 251 1.25 -24.84 -0.52
CA ASP A 251 0.51 -25.98 0.01
C ASP A 251 -0.27 -25.61 1.28
N LEU A 252 0.41 -25.02 2.27
CA LEU A 252 -0.20 -24.57 3.51
C LEU A 252 -1.36 -23.60 3.23
N ALA A 253 -1.17 -22.62 2.35
CA ALA A 253 -2.20 -21.65 2.01
C ALA A 253 -3.41 -22.30 1.33
N ALA A 254 -3.19 -23.24 0.40
CA ALA A 254 -4.27 -23.98 -0.27
C ALA A 254 -5.06 -24.83 0.73
N ARG A 255 -4.38 -25.65 1.53
CA ARG A 255 -5.01 -26.51 2.54
C ARG A 255 -5.72 -25.70 3.63
N THR A 256 -5.22 -24.51 3.96
CA THR A 256 -5.88 -23.61 4.92
C THR A 256 -7.23 -23.15 4.39
N ARG A 257 -7.29 -22.70 3.14
CA ARG A 257 -8.53 -22.24 2.50
C ARG A 257 -9.53 -23.39 2.33
N ASP A 258 -9.02 -24.57 1.95
CA ASP A 258 -9.81 -25.79 1.79
C ASP A 258 -10.24 -26.44 3.12
N ASN A 259 -9.82 -25.91 4.25
CA ASN A 259 -10.05 -26.49 5.58
C ASN A 259 -9.50 -27.93 5.75
N LYS A 260 -8.32 -28.18 5.17
CA LYS A 260 -7.65 -29.49 5.20
C LYS A 260 -6.42 -29.52 6.11
N LEU A 261 -6.19 -28.47 6.89
CA LEU A 261 -5.10 -28.45 7.86
C LEU A 261 -5.36 -29.37 9.04
N LYS A 262 -4.31 -29.99 9.51
CA LYS A 262 -4.30 -30.73 10.77
C LYS A 262 -4.15 -29.76 11.95
N PRO A 263 -4.67 -30.07 13.13
CA PRO A 263 -4.54 -29.20 14.30
C PRO A 263 -3.10 -28.89 14.71
N ASP A 264 -2.19 -29.81 14.51
CA ASP A 264 -0.76 -29.65 14.79
C ASP A 264 -0.07 -28.65 13.87
N GLU A 265 -0.59 -28.46 12.65
CA GLU A 265 -0.05 -27.46 11.70
C GLU A 265 -0.40 -26.01 12.06
N LEU A 266 -1.28 -25.82 13.05
CA LEU A 266 -1.65 -24.50 13.60
C LEU A 266 -0.97 -24.21 14.95
N ALA A 267 -0.06 -25.07 15.40
CA ALA A 267 0.60 -24.95 16.69
C ALA A 267 2.12 -25.05 16.54
N GLY A 268 2.85 -24.51 17.51
CA GLY A 268 4.31 -24.62 17.58
C GLY A 268 5.03 -23.62 16.65
N GLY A 269 4.39 -22.56 16.19
CA GLY A 269 5.06 -21.42 15.58
C GLY A 269 5.89 -20.67 16.61
N THR A 270 7.10 -20.26 16.23
CA THR A 270 8.03 -19.52 17.09
C THR A 270 8.12 -18.05 16.70
N PHE A 271 7.82 -17.74 15.45
CA PHE A 271 7.78 -16.40 14.87
C PHE A 271 6.57 -16.25 13.91
N THR A 272 6.04 -15.04 13.74
CA THR A 272 4.86 -14.81 12.88
C THR A 272 5.11 -13.64 11.91
#